data_fd42036378cabdcabe297650fb479934
#
_entry.id   fd42036378cabdcabe297650fb479934
#
_cell.length_a   1.000
_cell.length_b   1.000
_cell.length_c   1.000
_cell.angle_alpha   90.00
_cell.angle_beta   90.00
_cell.angle_gamma   90.00
#
_symmetry.space_group_name_H-M   'P 1'
#
loop_
_entity.id
_entity.type
_entity.pdbx_description
1 polymer ?
#
loop_
_entity_poly.entity_id
_entity_poly.type
_entity_poly.pdbx_seq_one_letter_code
_entity_poly.pdbx_strand_id
1 'polypeptide(L)'
;MKFTLVSDLHCDFPQPKTPPIETELVVVAGDTSNGLSGLKMLNKWKRKGHDVFAIPGNHEHYSNVTQGRTYRETDDQFFAGLDDQPSHRQLTDDLYLIGANGWYEVEDERHWHGYMNDGRYSGITASQMNRLADAHADFVDVRLELMPKRCQAIVVTHTAPCEQSLDPRYAGSDGNVYYWNPLMGKVLERHADRIAIWCHGHTHAAVDVIYKGVRIVTNPRGYPGEVKDWKPLILEV
;
A
#
# COMPACT_ATOMS: atom_id res chain seq x y z
N MET A 1 1.83 4.53 -19.93
CA MET A 1 1.97 5.70 -19.02
C MET A 1 3.14 5.45 -18.07
N LYS A 2 3.99 6.48 -17.79
CA LYS A 2 5.10 6.35 -16.82
C LYS A 2 4.70 6.92 -15.46
N PHE A 3 5.07 6.23 -14.39
CA PHE A 3 4.87 6.69 -13.02
C PHE A 3 6.01 6.23 -12.10
N THR A 4 6.19 6.90 -10.98
CA THR A 4 7.15 6.50 -9.95
C THR A 4 6.45 5.73 -8.85
N LEU A 5 6.96 4.54 -8.51
CA LEU A 5 6.53 3.76 -7.34
C LEU A 5 7.50 3.96 -6.17
N VAL A 6 6.94 4.22 -4.99
CA VAL A 6 7.62 4.20 -3.70
C VAL A 6 6.71 3.59 -2.64
N SER A 7 7.28 2.96 -1.62
CA SER A 7 6.57 2.50 -0.43
C SER A 7 7.49 2.52 0.80
N ASP A 8 6.92 2.35 1.97
CA ASP A 8 7.65 2.14 3.23
C ASP A 8 8.77 3.18 3.43
N LEU A 9 8.39 4.45 3.27
CA LEU A 9 9.35 5.56 3.28
C LEU A 9 9.88 5.87 4.67
N HIS A 10 9.09 5.59 5.71
CA HIS A 10 9.44 5.77 7.13
C HIS A 10 10.19 7.09 7.40
N CYS A 11 9.58 8.20 6.97
CA CYS A 11 10.20 9.54 6.99
C CYS A 11 10.46 10.09 8.39
N ASP A 12 9.90 9.46 9.40
CA ASP A 12 10.10 9.76 10.82
C ASP A 12 11.43 9.21 11.36
N PHE A 13 12.09 8.32 10.63
CA PHE A 13 13.44 7.87 10.95
C PHE A 13 14.50 8.68 10.21
N PRO A 14 15.68 8.90 10.82
CA PRO A 14 16.81 9.53 10.14
C PRO A 14 17.26 8.74 8.93
N GLN A 15 17.05 9.28 7.74
CA GLN A 15 17.38 8.63 6.48
C GLN A 15 18.03 9.60 5.49
N PRO A 16 18.82 9.11 4.50
CA PRO A 16 19.31 9.93 3.40
C PRO A 16 18.17 10.67 2.69
N LYS A 17 18.46 11.80 2.09
CA LYS A 17 17.44 12.52 1.30
C LYS A 17 16.91 11.61 0.19
N THR A 18 15.58 11.59 0.03
CA THR A 18 14.94 10.92 -1.10
C THR A 18 15.48 11.52 -2.41
N PRO A 19 15.95 10.69 -3.35
CA PRO A 19 16.34 11.16 -4.68
C PRO A 19 15.20 11.91 -5.37
N PRO A 20 15.49 12.74 -6.40
CA PRO A 20 14.46 13.42 -7.15
C PRO A 20 13.45 12.46 -7.77
N ILE A 21 12.19 12.87 -7.81
CA ILE A 21 11.14 12.21 -8.60
C ILE A 21 11.19 12.77 -10.02
N GLU A 22 11.13 11.90 -11.01
CA GLU A 22 11.30 12.26 -12.43
C GLU A 22 10.00 12.17 -13.24
N THR A 23 8.96 11.52 -12.70
CA THR A 23 7.66 11.35 -13.38
C THR A 23 6.63 12.35 -12.87
N GLU A 24 5.60 12.60 -13.65
CA GLU A 24 4.45 13.41 -13.25
C GLU A 24 3.67 12.71 -12.15
N LEU A 25 3.27 11.43 -12.35
CA LEU A 25 2.54 10.63 -11.37
C LEU A 25 3.52 9.94 -10.40
N VAL A 26 3.23 10.06 -9.11
CA VAL A 26 3.90 9.35 -8.00
C VAL A 26 2.88 8.48 -7.28
N VAL A 27 3.12 7.19 -7.24
CA VAL A 27 2.32 6.21 -6.50
C VAL A 27 3.04 5.83 -5.23
N VAL A 28 2.37 6.00 -4.09
CA VAL A 28 2.91 5.71 -2.75
C VAL A 28 2.07 4.60 -2.11
N ALA A 29 2.67 3.42 -1.99
CA ALA A 29 1.99 2.23 -1.50
C ALA A 29 2.11 2.08 0.04
N GLY A 30 1.79 3.15 0.78
CA GLY A 30 1.70 3.15 2.25
C GLY A 30 3.01 3.36 2.98
N ASP A 31 2.91 3.44 4.30
CA ASP A 31 4.00 3.56 5.28
C ASP A 31 4.95 4.74 5.00
N THR A 32 4.36 5.92 4.85
CA THR A 32 5.14 7.15 4.69
C THR A 32 5.82 7.53 6.00
N SER A 33 5.16 7.31 7.14
CA SER A 33 5.69 7.54 8.49
C SER A 33 4.77 6.96 9.57
N ASN A 34 5.23 6.88 10.82
CA ASN A 34 4.33 6.68 11.96
C ASN A 34 3.38 7.86 12.09
N GLY A 35 2.06 7.59 12.07
CA GLY A 35 1.04 8.61 12.02
C GLY A 35 1.11 9.46 10.75
N LEU A 36 0.63 10.68 10.82
CA LEU A 36 0.41 11.54 9.65
C LEU A 36 1.57 12.49 9.31
N SER A 37 2.73 12.33 9.93
CA SER A 37 3.88 13.25 9.71
C SER A 37 4.43 13.17 8.28
N GLY A 38 4.27 12.03 7.61
CA GLY A 38 4.66 11.79 6.21
C GLY A 38 3.93 12.66 5.20
N LEU A 39 2.71 13.11 5.51
CA LEU A 39 1.96 14.05 4.66
C LEU A 39 2.76 15.30 4.29
N LYS A 40 3.67 15.74 5.16
CA LYS A 40 4.57 16.86 4.88
C LYS A 40 5.44 16.60 3.65
N MET A 41 5.92 15.38 3.47
CA MET A 41 6.73 15.01 2.31
C MET A 41 5.87 14.84 1.06
N LEU A 42 4.73 14.17 1.15
CA LEU A 42 3.81 14.00 0.04
C LEU A 42 3.35 15.36 -0.50
N ASN A 43 2.96 16.27 0.38
CA ASN A 43 2.59 17.65 0.02
C ASN A 43 3.77 18.46 -0.55
N LYS A 44 5.02 18.15 -0.17
CA LYS A 44 6.19 18.75 -0.80
C LYS A 44 6.33 18.32 -2.27
N TRP A 45 6.04 17.06 -2.60
CA TRP A 45 6.02 16.60 -4.00
C TRP A 45 4.88 17.24 -4.78
N LYS A 46 3.67 17.33 -4.22
CA LYS A 46 2.54 18.05 -4.84
C LYS A 46 2.90 19.51 -5.15
N ARG A 47 3.51 20.23 -4.19
CA ARG A 47 3.97 21.62 -4.42
C ARG A 47 5.06 21.76 -5.49
N LYS A 48 5.76 20.69 -5.82
CA LYS A 48 6.73 20.65 -6.92
C LYS A 48 6.09 20.31 -8.27
N GLY A 49 4.78 20.12 -8.31
CA GLY A 49 4.01 19.85 -9.53
C GLY A 49 3.80 18.36 -9.80
N HIS A 50 4.18 17.45 -8.88
CA HIS A 50 3.87 16.04 -9.06
C HIS A 50 2.41 15.75 -8.68
N ASP A 51 1.77 14.91 -9.47
CA ASP A 51 0.50 14.28 -9.14
C ASP A 51 0.77 13.10 -8.19
N VAL A 52 0.42 13.23 -6.90
CA VAL A 52 0.71 12.23 -5.88
C VAL A 52 -0.55 11.44 -5.58
N PHE A 53 -0.51 10.14 -5.83
CA PHE A 53 -1.51 9.18 -5.34
C PHE A 53 -0.90 8.37 -4.22
N ALA A 54 -1.47 8.44 -3.03
CA ALA A 54 -0.98 7.71 -1.87
C ALA A 54 -2.13 7.01 -1.14
N ILE A 55 -1.84 5.85 -0.61
CA ILE A 55 -2.70 5.14 0.34
C ILE A 55 -2.01 5.10 1.71
N PRO A 56 -2.76 5.03 2.82
CA PRO A 56 -2.16 4.75 4.12
C PRO A 56 -1.67 3.29 4.19
N GLY A 57 -0.58 3.05 4.92
CA GLY A 57 -0.16 1.73 5.37
C GLY A 57 -0.54 1.49 6.83
N ASN A 58 0.05 0.48 7.47
CA ASN A 58 -0.20 0.21 8.88
C ASN A 58 0.46 1.27 9.79
N HIS A 59 1.61 1.81 9.40
CA HIS A 59 2.33 2.81 10.19
C HIS A 59 1.61 4.16 10.31
N GLU A 60 0.79 4.57 9.35
CA GLU A 60 -0.06 5.75 9.50
C GLU A 60 -0.99 5.64 10.71
N HIS A 61 -1.34 4.41 11.13
CA HIS A 61 -2.21 4.15 12.29
C HIS A 61 -1.46 3.98 13.62
N TYR A 62 -0.13 3.88 13.64
CA TYR A 62 0.64 3.58 14.86
C TYR A 62 0.59 4.67 15.94
N SER A 63 0.16 5.87 15.61
CA SER A 63 -0.08 6.92 16.61
C SER A 63 -1.50 6.90 17.21
N ASN A 64 -2.40 6.05 16.73
CA ASN A 64 -3.82 6.07 17.11
C ASN A 64 -4.01 5.85 18.62
N VAL A 65 -3.35 4.84 19.20
CA VAL A 65 -3.44 4.54 20.63
C VAL A 65 -3.01 5.74 21.47
N THR A 66 -1.89 6.37 21.15
CA THR A 66 -1.35 7.51 21.92
C THR A 66 -2.12 8.80 21.71
N GLN A 67 -2.81 8.95 20.58
CA GLN A 67 -3.55 10.15 20.23
C GLN A 67 -5.07 9.99 20.41
N GLY A 68 -5.52 8.83 20.87
CA GLY A 68 -6.94 8.54 21.07
C GLY A 68 -7.78 8.60 19.80
N ARG A 69 -7.18 8.26 18.63
CA ARG A 69 -7.85 8.25 17.34
C ARG A 69 -8.30 6.86 16.93
N THR A 70 -9.39 6.79 16.20
CA THR A 70 -9.83 5.58 15.50
C THR A 70 -9.08 5.45 14.16
N TYR A 71 -9.09 4.24 13.59
CA TYR A 71 -8.53 4.03 12.26
C TYR A 71 -9.20 4.92 11.20
N ARG A 72 -10.54 5.09 11.29
CA ARG A 72 -11.30 5.92 10.35
C ARG A 72 -10.90 7.39 10.40
N GLU A 73 -10.75 7.93 11.59
CA GLU A 73 -10.28 9.32 11.75
C GLU A 73 -8.86 9.51 11.18
N THR A 74 -8.01 8.50 11.25
CA THR A 74 -6.68 8.54 10.65
C THR A 74 -6.77 8.52 9.12
N ASP A 75 -7.59 7.64 8.54
CA ASP A 75 -7.81 7.59 7.09
C ASP A 75 -8.43 8.90 6.59
N ASP A 76 -9.47 9.39 7.24
CA ASP A 76 -10.12 10.65 6.87
C ASP A 76 -9.11 11.83 6.90
N GLN A 77 -8.28 11.92 7.94
CA GLN A 77 -7.24 12.95 8.05
C GLN A 77 -6.11 12.75 7.02
N PHE A 78 -5.75 11.51 6.70
CA PHE A 78 -4.75 11.23 5.67
C PHE A 78 -5.22 11.74 4.30
N PHE A 79 -6.44 11.37 3.89
CA PHE A 79 -6.98 11.80 2.59
C PHE A 79 -7.29 13.31 2.56
N ALA A 80 -7.84 13.88 3.63
CA ALA A 80 -8.02 15.34 3.74
C ALA A 80 -6.68 16.08 3.65
N GLY A 81 -5.62 15.53 4.21
CA GLY A 81 -4.26 16.06 4.11
C GLY A 81 -3.65 16.00 2.70
N LEU A 82 -4.32 15.31 1.76
CA LEU A 82 -3.96 15.18 0.34
C LEU A 82 -5.02 15.80 -0.59
N ASP A 83 -5.76 16.81 -0.12
CA ASP A 83 -6.84 17.49 -0.85
C ASP A 83 -7.99 16.54 -1.23
N ASP A 84 -8.40 15.69 -0.29
CA ASP A 84 -9.48 14.68 -0.44
C ASP A 84 -9.29 13.78 -1.67
N GLN A 85 -8.03 13.35 -1.88
CA GLN A 85 -7.69 12.46 -2.97
C GLN A 85 -8.61 11.22 -2.98
N PRO A 86 -9.26 10.92 -4.11
CA PRO A 86 -10.11 9.74 -4.18
C PRO A 86 -9.28 8.44 -4.22
N SER A 87 -9.77 7.39 -3.53
CA SER A 87 -9.15 6.05 -3.53
C SER A 87 -9.22 5.34 -4.90
N HIS A 88 -9.94 5.88 -5.86
CA HIS A 88 -9.93 5.43 -7.25
C HIS A 88 -10.18 6.62 -8.18
N ARG A 89 -9.54 6.60 -9.35
CA ARG A 89 -9.76 7.61 -10.40
C ARG A 89 -9.34 7.10 -11.76
N GLN A 90 -9.89 7.69 -12.79
CA GLN A 90 -9.43 7.49 -14.17
C GLN A 90 -8.19 8.36 -14.42
N LEU A 91 -7.15 7.77 -15.02
CA LEU A 91 -5.91 8.45 -15.40
C LEU A 91 -5.92 8.82 -16.89
N THR A 92 -6.35 7.89 -17.74
CA THR A 92 -6.51 8.05 -19.18
C THR A 92 -7.82 7.41 -19.65
N ASP A 93 -8.12 7.44 -20.94
CA ASP A 93 -9.35 6.85 -21.49
C ASP A 93 -9.45 5.32 -21.25
N ASP A 94 -8.32 4.65 -20.99
CA ASP A 94 -8.20 3.21 -20.85
C ASP A 94 -7.49 2.75 -19.56
N LEU A 95 -7.03 3.68 -18.70
CA LEU A 95 -6.29 3.35 -17.49
C LEU A 95 -6.91 3.99 -16.24
N TYR A 96 -7.10 3.17 -15.21
CA TYR A 96 -7.57 3.58 -13.89
C TYR A 96 -6.49 3.38 -12.83
N LEU A 97 -6.67 4.05 -11.70
CA LEU A 97 -5.87 3.90 -10.48
C LEU A 97 -6.82 3.57 -9.35
N ILE A 98 -6.59 2.45 -8.65
CA ILE A 98 -7.42 1.95 -7.57
C ILE A 98 -6.50 1.66 -6.38
N GLY A 99 -6.80 2.22 -5.20
CA GLY A 99 -5.97 2.03 -4.01
C GLY A 99 -6.76 1.74 -2.75
N ALA A 100 -6.24 0.83 -1.94
CA ALA A 100 -6.73 0.53 -0.59
C ALA A 100 -5.54 0.12 0.29
N ASN A 101 -5.65 0.24 1.63
CA ASN A 101 -4.60 -0.31 2.51
C ASN A 101 -4.43 -1.82 2.27
N GLY A 102 -5.53 -2.56 2.18
CA GLY A 102 -5.48 -3.99 1.87
C GLY A 102 -5.29 -4.89 3.10
N TRP A 103 -5.52 -4.38 4.32
CA TRP A 103 -5.33 -5.12 5.56
C TRP A 103 -5.49 -6.64 5.42
N TYR A 104 -4.81 -7.40 6.27
CA TYR A 104 -4.79 -8.86 6.32
C TYR A 104 -5.77 -9.42 7.36
N GLU A 105 -6.03 -10.73 7.33
CA GLU A 105 -6.85 -11.42 8.30
C GLU A 105 -6.04 -11.82 9.55
N VAL A 106 -6.68 -11.78 10.71
CA VAL A 106 -6.14 -12.19 12.01
C VAL A 106 -6.95 -13.38 12.53
N GLU A 107 -6.40 -14.58 12.43
CA GLU A 107 -7.02 -15.81 12.96
C GLU A 107 -6.68 -16.03 14.43
N ASP A 108 -5.43 -15.80 14.83
CA ASP A 108 -4.94 -15.93 16.21
C ASP A 108 -4.51 -14.57 16.77
N GLU A 109 -5.38 -13.97 17.59
CA GLU A 109 -5.14 -12.65 18.20
C GLU A 109 -3.92 -12.65 19.13
N ARG A 110 -3.61 -13.77 19.84
CA ARG A 110 -2.44 -13.83 20.72
C ARG A 110 -1.15 -13.84 19.92
N HIS A 111 -1.11 -14.66 18.87
CA HIS A 111 0.02 -14.71 17.94
C HIS A 111 0.24 -13.36 17.27
N TRP A 112 -0.84 -12.75 16.78
CA TRP A 112 -0.79 -11.42 16.18
C TRP A 112 -0.22 -10.35 17.12
N HIS A 113 -0.74 -10.23 18.35
CA HIS A 113 -0.19 -9.29 19.34
C HIS A 113 1.27 -9.60 19.72
N GLY A 114 1.68 -10.87 19.66
CA GLY A 114 3.07 -11.28 19.90
C GLY A 114 3.99 -10.91 18.74
N TYR A 115 3.51 -10.99 17.53
CA TYR A 115 4.29 -10.91 16.30
C TYR A 115 4.27 -9.52 15.66
N MET A 116 3.07 -8.87 15.56
CA MET A 116 2.90 -7.63 14.83
C MET A 116 2.73 -6.43 15.77
N ASN A 117 3.37 -5.35 15.38
CA ASN A 117 3.20 -4.05 16.04
C ASN A 117 1.80 -3.46 15.83
N ASP A 118 1.10 -3.88 14.77
CA ASP A 118 -0.27 -3.44 14.46
C ASP A 118 -1.21 -3.68 15.61
N GLY A 119 -1.15 -4.86 16.24
CA GLY A 119 -1.94 -5.18 17.41
C GLY A 119 -1.67 -4.32 18.65
N ARG A 120 -0.52 -3.63 18.68
CA ARG A 120 -0.09 -2.82 19.83
C ARG A 120 -0.32 -1.32 19.63
N TYR A 121 -0.16 -0.82 18.41
CA TYR A 121 -0.03 0.62 18.16
C TYR A 121 -1.13 1.20 17.29
N SER A 122 -1.82 0.38 16.46
CA SER A 122 -2.83 0.89 15.54
C SER A 122 -4.16 1.25 16.23
N GLY A 123 -4.44 0.68 17.41
CA GLY A 123 -5.75 0.80 18.04
C GLY A 123 -6.87 0.05 17.31
N ILE A 124 -6.51 -0.84 16.38
CA ILE A 124 -7.44 -1.70 15.63
C ILE A 124 -7.51 -3.05 16.34
N THR A 125 -8.70 -3.57 16.60
CA THR A 125 -8.88 -4.93 17.15
C THR A 125 -8.80 -5.97 16.02
N ALA A 126 -8.50 -7.24 16.34
CA ALA A 126 -8.48 -8.34 15.37
C ALA A 126 -9.79 -8.43 14.56
N SER A 127 -10.93 -8.30 15.23
CA SER A 127 -12.25 -8.29 14.56
C SER A 127 -12.44 -7.09 13.62
N GLN A 128 -11.88 -5.92 13.93
CA GLN A 128 -11.88 -4.77 13.03
C GLN A 128 -10.95 -5.00 11.86
N MET A 129 -9.76 -5.58 12.10
CA MET A 129 -8.79 -5.93 11.07
C MET A 129 -9.42 -6.82 10.01
N ASN A 130 -10.10 -7.91 10.43
CA ASN A 130 -10.76 -8.84 9.52
C ASN A 130 -11.85 -8.14 8.68
N ARG A 131 -12.68 -7.27 9.32
CA ARG A 131 -13.66 -6.49 8.56
C ARG A 131 -13.04 -5.50 7.57
N LEU A 132 -11.88 -4.96 7.89
CA LEU A 132 -11.14 -4.08 6.97
C LEU A 132 -10.50 -4.86 5.83
N ALA A 133 -9.99 -6.07 6.09
CA ALA A 133 -9.48 -6.96 5.06
C ALA A 133 -10.57 -7.30 4.03
N ASP A 134 -11.77 -7.70 4.50
CA ASP A 134 -12.94 -7.94 3.65
C ASP A 134 -13.34 -6.69 2.87
N ALA A 135 -13.56 -5.56 3.56
CA ALA A 135 -14.06 -4.34 2.95
C ALA A 135 -13.12 -3.76 1.88
N HIS A 136 -11.80 -3.88 2.09
CA HIS A 136 -10.81 -3.42 1.10
C HIS A 136 -10.76 -4.35 -0.11
N ALA A 137 -10.88 -5.67 0.08
CA ALA A 137 -10.96 -6.61 -1.02
C ALA A 137 -12.23 -6.38 -1.86
N ASP A 138 -13.38 -6.25 -1.20
CA ASP A 138 -14.66 -5.92 -1.86
C ASP A 138 -14.59 -4.59 -2.62
N PHE A 139 -13.95 -3.57 -2.03
CA PHE A 139 -13.77 -2.29 -2.71
C PHE A 139 -13.00 -2.44 -4.01
N VAL A 140 -11.85 -3.12 -4.01
CA VAL A 140 -11.02 -3.31 -5.21
C VAL A 140 -11.78 -4.17 -6.23
N ASP A 141 -12.43 -5.26 -5.80
CA ASP A 141 -13.24 -6.15 -6.65
C ASP A 141 -14.33 -5.38 -7.39
N VAL A 142 -15.14 -4.62 -6.67
CA VAL A 142 -16.24 -3.81 -7.22
C VAL A 142 -15.70 -2.74 -8.17
N ARG A 143 -14.57 -2.08 -7.86
CA ARG A 143 -14.01 -1.06 -8.75
C ARG A 143 -13.49 -1.68 -10.05
N LEU A 144 -12.83 -2.81 -9.99
CA LEU A 144 -12.41 -3.55 -11.17
C LEU A 144 -13.62 -4.01 -12.00
N GLU A 145 -14.68 -4.55 -11.37
CA GLU A 145 -15.89 -4.99 -12.06
C GLU A 145 -16.61 -3.84 -12.77
N LEU A 146 -16.71 -2.68 -12.14
CA LEU A 146 -17.43 -1.51 -12.68
C LEU A 146 -16.68 -0.74 -13.77
N MET A 147 -15.37 -0.96 -13.95
CA MET A 147 -14.62 -0.30 -15.02
C MET A 147 -15.15 -0.73 -16.41
N PRO A 148 -15.08 0.14 -17.43
CA PRO A 148 -15.36 -0.26 -18.82
C PRO A 148 -14.47 -1.44 -19.23
N LYS A 149 -15.02 -2.38 -20.01
CA LYS A 149 -14.33 -3.66 -20.35
C LYS A 149 -12.96 -3.46 -21.04
N ARG A 150 -12.78 -2.35 -21.76
CA ARG A 150 -11.52 -2.04 -22.45
C ARG A 150 -10.42 -1.47 -21.54
N CYS A 151 -10.77 -1.13 -20.29
CA CYS A 151 -9.87 -0.44 -19.39
C CYS A 151 -9.13 -1.43 -18.49
N GLN A 152 -7.91 -1.05 -18.12
CA GLN A 152 -7.10 -1.72 -17.10
C GLN A 152 -6.84 -0.79 -15.91
N ALA A 153 -6.34 -1.34 -14.82
CA ALA A 153 -6.03 -0.58 -13.62
C ALA A 153 -4.58 -0.80 -13.15
N ILE A 154 -3.98 0.27 -12.62
CA ILE A 154 -2.91 0.19 -11.64
C ILE A 154 -3.61 -0.03 -10.30
N VAL A 155 -3.42 -1.21 -9.68
CA VAL A 155 -3.94 -1.48 -8.34
C VAL A 155 -2.84 -1.24 -7.32
N VAL A 156 -3.18 -0.56 -6.23
CA VAL A 156 -2.21 -0.19 -5.17
C VAL A 156 -2.77 -0.66 -3.83
N THR A 157 -2.04 -1.56 -3.18
CA THR A 157 -2.33 -1.95 -1.80
C THR A 157 -1.09 -1.76 -0.93
N HIS A 158 -1.24 -1.68 0.39
CA HIS A 158 -0.07 -1.69 1.26
C HIS A 158 0.38 -3.11 1.52
N THR A 159 -0.53 -4.02 1.91
CA THR A 159 -0.19 -5.44 2.05
C THR A 159 -0.13 -6.13 0.69
N ALA A 160 0.60 -7.24 0.63
CA ALA A 160 0.75 -8.02 -0.59
C ALA A 160 -0.59 -8.68 -1.02
N PRO A 161 -0.86 -8.83 -2.33
CA PRO A 161 -2.04 -9.55 -2.81
C PRO A 161 -1.85 -11.08 -2.79
N CYS A 162 -0.62 -11.59 -2.69
CA CYS A 162 -0.32 -13.02 -2.70
C CYS A 162 1.02 -13.34 -2.06
N GLU A 163 1.18 -14.59 -1.62
CA GLU A 163 2.44 -15.07 -1.01
C GLU A 163 3.64 -14.99 -1.96
N GLN A 164 3.43 -15.12 -3.28
CA GLN A 164 4.48 -15.09 -4.29
C GLN A 164 5.18 -13.74 -4.38
N SER A 165 4.57 -12.69 -3.85
CA SER A 165 5.16 -11.35 -3.76
C SER A 165 5.76 -11.03 -2.38
N LEU A 166 5.80 -12.01 -1.46
CA LEU A 166 6.51 -11.87 -0.19
C LEU A 166 8.01 -12.10 -0.39
N ASP A 167 8.79 -11.68 0.61
CA ASP A 167 10.24 -11.92 0.62
C ASP A 167 10.53 -13.43 0.72
N PRO A 168 11.19 -14.02 -0.27
CA PRO A 168 11.49 -15.47 -0.27
C PRO A 168 12.39 -15.91 0.89
N ARG A 169 13.10 -14.97 1.55
CA ARG A 169 13.90 -15.29 2.75
C ARG A 169 13.04 -15.77 3.91
N TYR A 170 11.77 -15.42 3.94
CA TYR A 170 10.83 -15.80 4.99
C TYR A 170 9.83 -16.87 4.54
N ALA A 171 10.09 -17.55 3.41
CA ALA A 171 9.22 -18.62 2.93
C ALA A 171 8.95 -19.68 4.03
N GLY A 172 7.67 -19.95 4.30
CA GLY A 172 7.23 -20.86 5.34
C GLY A 172 7.25 -20.30 6.76
N SER A 173 7.48 -19.00 6.95
CA SER A 173 7.34 -18.35 8.26
C SER A 173 5.87 -18.23 8.65
N ASP A 174 5.53 -18.59 9.89
CA ASP A 174 4.16 -18.46 10.43
C ASP A 174 3.67 -17.01 10.44
N GLY A 175 4.58 -16.04 10.49
CA GLY A 175 4.25 -14.61 10.44
C GLY A 175 3.83 -14.11 9.07
N ASN A 176 4.07 -14.85 7.99
CA ASN A 176 3.74 -14.41 6.63
C ASN A 176 2.26 -14.10 6.45
N VAL A 177 1.37 -14.73 7.22
CA VAL A 177 -0.08 -14.49 7.19
C VAL A 177 -0.47 -13.02 7.46
N TYR A 178 0.41 -12.25 8.10
CA TYR A 178 0.18 -10.84 8.41
C TYR A 178 0.75 -9.88 7.34
N TYR A 179 1.34 -10.40 6.26
CA TYR A 179 1.97 -9.59 5.21
C TYR A 179 1.18 -9.58 3.90
N TRP A 180 0.13 -10.40 3.78
CA TRP A 180 -0.70 -10.47 2.59
C TRP A 180 -2.17 -10.70 2.93
N ASN A 181 -3.03 -10.37 1.98
CA ASN A 181 -4.47 -10.58 2.12
C ASN A 181 -4.94 -11.64 1.11
N PRO A 182 -5.38 -12.84 1.56
CA PRO A 182 -5.83 -13.90 0.66
C PRO A 182 -7.07 -13.54 -0.17
N LEU A 183 -7.90 -12.61 0.32
CA LEU A 183 -9.05 -12.11 -0.44
C LEU A 183 -8.61 -11.24 -1.62
N MET A 184 -7.57 -10.41 -1.44
CA MET A 184 -6.95 -9.68 -2.55
C MET A 184 -6.37 -10.63 -3.61
N GLY A 185 -5.83 -11.77 -3.19
CA GLY A 185 -5.38 -12.82 -4.11
C GLY A 185 -6.51 -13.35 -5.00
N LYS A 186 -7.70 -13.59 -4.42
CA LYS A 186 -8.89 -13.99 -5.18
C LYS A 186 -9.36 -12.89 -6.15
N VAL A 187 -9.30 -11.63 -5.72
CA VAL A 187 -9.62 -10.47 -6.58
C VAL A 187 -8.65 -10.40 -7.76
N LEU A 188 -7.35 -10.51 -7.49
CA LEU A 188 -6.32 -10.53 -8.51
C LEU A 188 -6.56 -11.64 -9.55
N GLU A 189 -6.82 -12.87 -9.10
CA GLU A 189 -7.07 -13.99 -9.99
C GLU A 189 -8.35 -13.82 -10.85
N ARG A 190 -9.40 -13.23 -10.26
CA ARG A 190 -10.68 -12.98 -10.95
C ARG A 190 -10.54 -11.92 -12.05
N HIS A 191 -9.72 -10.90 -11.82
CA HIS A 191 -9.61 -9.73 -12.69
C HIS A 191 -8.23 -9.57 -13.34
N ALA A 192 -7.49 -10.67 -13.50
CA ALA A 192 -6.10 -10.62 -14.00
C ALA A 192 -5.96 -9.90 -15.36
N ASP A 193 -6.94 -10.04 -16.25
CA ASP A 193 -6.99 -9.37 -17.56
C ASP A 193 -7.28 -7.87 -17.48
N ARG A 194 -7.74 -7.39 -16.31
CA ARG A 194 -8.12 -6.00 -16.04
C ARG A 194 -7.08 -5.24 -15.23
N ILE A 195 -6.03 -5.90 -14.80
CA ILE A 195 -4.97 -5.32 -13.99
C ILE A 195 -3.70 -5.17 -14.84
N ALA A 196 -3.31 -3.93 -15.12
CA ALA A 196 -2.07 -3.62 -15.83
C ALA A 196 -0.84 -3.93 -14.96
N ILE A 197 -0.93 -3.57 -13.67
CA ILE A 197 0.11 -3.81 -12.67
C ILE A 197 -0.49 -3.73 -11.27
N TRP A 198 0.04 -4.51 -10.33
CA TRP A 198 -0.26 -4.42 -8.90
C TRP A 198 0.96 -3.92 -8.14
N CYS A 199 0.82 -2.82 -7.42
CA CYS A 199 1.88 -2.23 -6.59
C CYS A 199 1.55 -2.41 -5.12
N HIS A 200 2.55 -2.81 -4.31
CA HIS A 200 2.35 -2.88 -2.86
C HIS A 200 3.61 -2.50 -2.06
N GLY A 201 3.51 -2.49 -0.73
CA GLY A 201 4.57 -2.24 0.23
C GLY A 201 4.66 -3.33 1.31
N HIS A 202 4.82 -2.91 2.56
CA HIS A 202 4.73 -3.69 3.80
C HIS A 202 5.84 -4.72 4.02
N THR A 203 6.30 -5.40 2.99
CA THR A 203 7.24 -6.52 3.11
C THR A 203 8.69 -6.10 3.25
N HIS A 204 9.02 -4.83 3.07
CA HIS A 204 10.38 -4.26 3.02
C HIS A 204 11.34 -5.03 2.09
N ALA A 205 10.81 -5.77 1.14
CA ALA A 205 11.55 -6.47 0.10
C ALA A 205 11.20 -5.93 -1.29
N ALA A 206 12.21 -5.61 -2.09
CA ALA A 206 11.99 -5.26 -3.48
C ALA A 206 11.65 -6.52 -4.29
N VAL A 207 10.44 -6.56 -4.83
CA VAL A 207 9.91 -7.68 -5.60
C VAL A 207 9.38 -7.19 -6.94
N ASP A 208 9.61 -7.95 -7.99
CA ASP A 208 9.04 -7.76 -9.33
C ASP A 208 8.77 -9.14 -9.92
N VAL A 209 7.53 -9.62 -9.79
CA VAL A 209 7.13 -10.97 -10.16
C VAL A 209 5.87 -10.96 -11.00
N ILE A 210 5.63 -12.03 -11.72
CA ILE A 210 4.36 -12.28 -12.43
C ILE A 210 3.64 -13.42 -11.72
N TYR A 211 2.42 -13.12 -11.27
CA TYR A 211 1.52 -14.10 -10.69
C TYR A 211 0.18 -14.08 -11.42
N LYS A 212 -0.28 -15.23 -11.90
CA LYS A 212 -1.54 -15.36 -12.69
C LYS A 212 -1.63 -14.37 -13.87
N GLY A 213 -0.53 -14.03 -14.49
CA GLY A 213 -0.46 -13.09 -15.60
C GLY A 213 -0.38 -11.61 -15.20
N VAL A 214 -0.52 -11.27 -13.92
CA VAL A 214 -0.39 -9.91 -13.38
C VAL A 214 1.04 -9.67 -12.90
N ARG A 215 1.65 -8.56 -13.33
CA ARG A 215 2.92 -8.09 -12.78
C ARG A 215 2.68 -7.44 -11.41
N ILE A 216 3.38 -7.92 -10.39
CA ILE A 216 3.31 -7.41 -9.02
C ILE A 216 4.66 -6.81 -8.64
N VAL A 217 4.67 -5.55 -8.19
CA VAL A 217 5.91 -4.81 -7.94
C VAL A 217 5.86 -4.10 -6.59
N THR A 218 7.00 -4.14 -5.88
CA THR A 218 7.24 -3.38 -4.67
C THR A 218 8.50 -2.54 -4.80
N ASN A 219 8.53 -1.38 -4.14
CA ASN A 219 9.74 -0.57 -4.03
C ASN A 219 9.87 0.07 -2.64
N PRO A 220 10.00 -0.78 -1.60
CA PRO A 220 10.10 -0.30 -0.23
C PRO A 220 11.45 0.37 0.00
N ARG A 221 11.43 1.47 0.73
CA ARG A 221 12.66 2.05 1.26
C ARG A 221 13.12 1.31 2.51
N GLY A 222 12.16 0.90 3.34
CA GLY A 222 12.40 0.22 4.59
C GLY A 222 12.98 1.13 5.69
N TYR A 223 13.33 0.52 6.81
CA TYR A 223 14.02 1.23 7.89
C TYR A 223 15.47 1.58 7.52
N PRO A 224 16.12 2.48 8.30
CA PRO A 224 17.50 2.87 8.03
C PRO A 224 18.45 1.67 7.92
N GLY A 225 19.04 1.50 6.75
CA GLY A 225 20.02 0.43 6.47
C GLY A 225 19.46 -0.89 5.94
N GLU A 226 18.14 -1.06 5.84
CA GLU A 226 17.54 -2.29 5.27
C GLU A 226 17.76 -2.37 3.77
N VAL A 227 17.47 -1.30 3.04
CA VAL A 227 17.66 -1.26 1.58
C VAL A 227 18.79 -0.30 1.24
N LYS A 228 19.91 -0.86 0.75
CA LYS A 228 21.07 -0.07 0.31
C LYS A 228 20.77 0.59 -1.04
N ASP A 229 21.26 1.82 -1.21
CA ASP A 229 21.17 2.57 -2.48
C ASP A 229 19.75 2.66 -3.05
N TRP A 230 18.74 2.65 -2.19
CA TRP A 230 17.34 2.77 -2.59
C TRP A 230 17.08 4.01 -3.45
N LYS A 231 16.28 3.83 -4.49
CA LYS A 231 15.84 4.90 -5.40
C LYS A 231 14.36 4.73 -5.73
N PRO A 232 13.62 5.84 -5.97
CA PRO A 232 12.31 5.78 -6.56
C PRO A 232 12.33 4.96 -7.86
N LEU A 233 11.38 4.03 -8.02
CA LEU A 233 11.32 3.11 -9.16
C LEU A 233 10.37 3.68 -10.23
N ILE A 234 10.87 3.87 -11.44
CA ILE A 234 10.03 4.27 -12.57
C ILE A 234 9.48 3.03 -13.26
N LEU A 235 8.17 2.98 -13.37
CA LEU A 235 7.41 1.91 -14.04
C LEU A 235 6.67 2.47 -15.25
N GLU A 236 6.36 1.59 -16.20
CA GLU A 236 5.58 1.92 -17.40
C GLU A 236 4.49 0.86 -17.63
N VAL A 237 3.27 1.33 -17.89
CA VAL A 237 2.08 0.55 -18.26
C VAL A 237 1.41 1.18 -19.48
#